data_b4a5bcdc43300ec7bd033a5a1b345295
#
_entry.id   b4a5bcdc43300ec7bd033a5a1b345295
#
_cell.length_a   1.000
_cell.length_b   1.000
_cell.length_c   1.000
_cell.angle_alpha   90.00
_cell.angle_beta   90.00
_cell.angle_gamma   90.00
#
_symmetry.space_group_name_H-M   'P 1'
#
loop_
_entity.id
_entity.type
_entity.pdbx_description
1 polymer ?
#
loop_
_entity_poly.entity_id
_entity_poly.type
_entity_poly.pdbx_seq_one_letter_code
_entity_poly.pdbx_strand_id
1 'polypeptide(L)'
;MPGDRRVVRAAFFTVQETGQWIGSWTPWYEFSALPDSTAFRLPPGSHIRAEIHYQAATERVVERGTLGLFFADKPAANSASDLVLAAKPEAAGNRFRAEVRLPVDTRALALRPEISSGVKSIEVSAKRLDGGTEVLLFGKDFAPDWPTPYIFKEPVLLRRGTLLTLTAYGGPVKLTVSRY
;
A
#
# COMPACT_ATOMS: atom_id res chain seq x y z
N MET A 1 6.33 -16.67 3.88
CA MET A 1 7.69 -16.56 3.39
C MET A 1 8.59 -16.39 4.57
N PRO A 2 9.62 -17.17 4.78
CA PRO A 2 10.88 -16.52 5.10
C PRO A 2 11.81 -16.69 3.91
N GLY A 3 12.22 -15.57 3.30
CA GLY A 3 13.44 -15.49 2.52
C GLY A 3 14.65 -15.38 3.45
N ASP A 4 15.84 -15.51 2.93
CA ASP A 4 17.04 -15.25 3.72
C ASP A 4 17.14 -13.76 4.02
N ARG A 5 16.94 -13.39 5.29
CA ARG A 5 16.94 -11.99 5.78
C ARG A 5 18.26 -11.25 5.55
N ARG A 6 19.35 -11.98 5.27
CA ARG A 6 20.63 -11.36 4.94
C ARG A 6 20.65 -10.74 3.56
N VAL A 7 19.81 -11.21 2.65
CA VAL A 7 19.80 -10.78 1.26
C VAL A 7 18.45 -10.29 0.77
N VAL A 8 17.32 -10.77 1.32
CA VAL A 8 15.99 -10.28 0.94
C VAL A 8 15.61 -9.10 1.82
N ARG A 9 15.45 -7.93 1.19
CA ARG A 9 15.05 -6.68 1.84
C ARG A 9 13.54 -6.48 1.88
N ALA A 10 12.86 -6.83 0.80
CA ALA A 10 11.40 -6.76 0.70
C ALA A 10 10.89 -7.68 -0.41
N ALA A 11 9.65 -8.11 -0.29
CA ALA A 11 8.93 -8.79 -1.36
C ALA A 11 7.49 -8.25 -1.44
N PHE A 12 6.98 -8.07 -2.67
CA PHE A 12 5.64 -7.59 -2.96
C PHE A 12 4.93 -8.60 -3.83
N PHE A 13 3.68 -8.85 -3.52
CA PHE A 13 2.86 -9.83 -4.23
C PHE A 13 1.64 -9.16 -4.81
N THR A 14 1.44 -9.33 -6.11
CA THR A 14 0.30 -8.79 -6.85
C THR A 14 -0.35 -9.87 -7.70
N VAL A 15 -1.64 -9.75 -7.91
CA VAL A 15 -2.35 -10.52 -8.94
C VAL A 15 -1.93 -9.94 -10.30
N GLN A 16 -1.29 -10.75 -11.14
CA GLN A 16 -0.68 -10.28 -12.39
C GLN A 16 -1.69 -9.63 -13.33
N GLU A 17 -2.86 -10.24 -13.47
CA GLU A 17 -3.91 -9.82 -14.42
C GLU A 17 -4.57 -8.50 -14.02
N THR A 18 -4.65 -8.20 -12.73
CA THR A 18 -5.35 -7.01 -12.21
C THR A 18 -4.42 -5.95 -11.65
N GLY A 19 -3.17 -6.32 -11.36
CA GLY A 19 -2.23 -5.49 -10.60
C GLY A 19 -2.62 -5.32 -9.14
N GLN A 20 -3.64 -6.03 -8.65
CA GLN A 20 -4.09 -5.93 -7.26
C GLN A 20 -3.01 -6.44 -6.32
N TRP A 21 -2.60 -5.60 -5.38
CA TRP A 21 -1.71 -6.01 -4.30
C TRP A 21 -2.44 -6.95 -3.34
N ILE A 22 -1.77 -8.03 -2.94
CA ILE A 22 -2.30 -9.02 -2.02
C ILE A 22 -1.44 -9.21 -0.77
N GLY A 23 -0.26 -8.63 -0.75
CA GLY A 23 0.60 -8.67 0.42
C GLY A 23 2.01 -8.19 0.15
N SER A 24 2.74 -8.01 1.23
CA SER A 24 4.18 -7.72 1.20
C SER A 24 4.86 -8.38 2.38
N TRP A 25 6.16 -8.54 2.26
CA TRP A 25 7.02 -9.06 3.30
C TRP A 25 8.27 -8.19 3.44
N THR A 26 8.65 -7.95 4.68
CA THR A 26 9.95 -7.36 5.03
C THR A 26 10.52 -8.13 6.24
N PRO A 27 11.84 -8.03 6.55
CA PRO A 27 12.42 -8.67 7.72
C PRO A 27 11.78 -8.28 9.06
N TRP A 28 11.08 -7.15 9.10
CA TRP A 28 10.41 -6.62 10.29
C TRP A 28 8.92 -6.89 10.32
N TYR A 29 8.34 -7.29 9.19
CA TYR A 29 6.91 -7.52 9.04
C TYR A 29 6.67 -8.82 8.27
N GLU A 30 6.48 -9.90 9.01
CA GLU A 30 6.50 -11.27 8.45
C GLU A 30 5.16 -11.76 7.93
N PHE A 31 4.07 -11.23 8.44
CA PHE A 31 2.73 -11.74 8.16
C PHE A 31 1.73 -10.61 8.03
N SER A 32 0.96 -10.63 6.94
CA SER A 32 -0.15 -9.72 6.72
C SER A 32 -1.46 -10.52 6.76
N ALA A 33 -2.20 -10.38 7.85
CA ALA A 33 -3.56 -10.90 7.95
C ALA A 33 -4.55 -9.81 7.56
N LEU A 34 -5.56 -10.20 6.78
CA LEU A 34 -6.73 -9.37 6.61
C LEU A 34 -7.65 -9.50 7.84
N PRO A 35 -8.45 -8.47 8.17
CA PRO A 35 -9.45 -8.57 9.21
C PRO A 35 -10.45 -9.68 8.92
N ASP A 36 -11.09 -10.19 9.98
CA ASP A 36 -12.11 -11.22 9.87
C ASP A 36 -13.16 -10.88 8.81
N SER A 37 -13.60 -11.90 8.10
CA SER A 37 -14.58 -11.78 7.01
C SER A 37 -14.15 -10.93 5.81
N THR A 38 -12.84 -10.61 5.68
CA THR A 38 -12.27 -9.87 4.55
C THR A 38 -11.29 -10.74 3.78
N ALA A 39 -11.35 -10.73 2.46
CA ALA A 39 -10.42 -11.46 1.60
C ALA A 39 -10.08 -10.70 0.32
N PHE A 40 -8.93 -11.01 -0.26
CA PHE A 40 -8.65 -10.68 -1.65
C PHE A 40 -9.36 -11.67 -2.55
N ARG A 41 -9.98 -11.17 -3.62
CA ARG A 41 -10.57 -12.04 -4.63
C ARG A 41 -9.48 -12.46 -5.62
N LEU A 42 -9.25 -13.77 -5.72
CA LEU A 42 -8.39 -14.36 -6.74
C LEU A 42 -9.27 -15.04 -7.79
N PRO A 43 -9.39 -14.48 -9.02
CA PRO A 43 -10.10 -15.15 -10.11
C PRO A 43 -9.46 -16.51 -10.43
N PRO A 44 -10.23 -17.50 -10.92
CA PRO A 44 -9.67 -18.76 -11.38
C PRO A 44 -8.59 -18.55 -12.44
N GLY A 45 -7.47 -19.25 -12.34
CA GLY A 45 -6.35 -19.13 -13.27
C GLY A 45 -5.47 -17.90 -13.05
N SER A 46 -5.67 -17.14 -11.97
CA SER A 46 -4.80 -15.99 -11.64
C SER A 46 -3.37 -16.42 -11.41
N HIS A 47 -2.43 -15.59 -11.89
CA HIS A 47 -1.01 -15.69 -11.58
C HIS A 47 -0.61 -14.67 -10.53
N ILE A 48 0.25 -15.07 -9.60
CA ILE A 48 0.81 -14.16 -8.60
C ILE A 48 2.20 -13.75 -9.07
N ARG A 49 2.38 -12.45 -9.26
CA ARG A 49 3.66 -11.82 -9.51
C ARG A 49 4.32 -11.53 -8.17
N ALA A 50 5.56 -11.99 -8.00
CA ALA A 50 6.43 -11.63 -6.89
C ALA A 50 7.50 -10.65 -7.40
N GLU A 51 7.62 -9.49 -6.75
CA GLU A 51 8.72 -8.54 -6.93
C GLU A 51 9.57 -8.61 -5.66
N ILE A 52 10.84 -9.02 -5.81
CA ILE A 52 11.73 -9.26 -4.68
C ILE A 52 12.90 -8.29 -4.76
N HIS A 53 13.10 -7.52 -3.71
CA HIS A 53 14.21 -6.59 -3.57
C HIS A 53 15.32 -7.23 -2.75
N TYR A 54 16.48 -7.32 -3.35
CA TYR A 54 17.66 -7.90 -2.74
C TYR A 54 18.64 -6.81 -2.28
N GLN A 55 19.38 -7.10 -1.22
CA GLN A 55 20.56 -6.33 -0.82
C GLN A 55 21.83 -7.16 -1.00
N ALA A 56 22.97 -6.49 -1.17
CA ALA A 56 24.25 -7.15 -1.29
C ALA A 56 24.60 -7.93 0.00
N ALA A 57 25.24 -9.08 -0.16
CA ALA A 57 25.84 -9.85 0.91
C ALA A 57 27.35 -9.98 0.68
N THR A 58 28.10 -10.19 1.75
CA THR A 58 29.57 -10.38 1.70
C THR A 58 29.95 -11.77 1.24
N GLU A 59 29.02 -12.71 1.25
CA GLU A 59 29.22 -14.10 0.87
C GLU A 59 28.13 -14.57 -0.12
N ARG A 60 28.39 -15.67 -0.81
CA ARG A 60 27.38 -16.29 -1.67
C ARG A 60 26.26 -16.88 -0.81
N VAL A 61 25.05 -16.42 -1.05
CA VAL A 61 23.83 -16.90 -0.39
C VAL A 61 22.93 -17.59 -1.41
N VAL A 62 22.41 -18.75 -1.05
CA VAL A 62 21.35 -19.44 -1.82
C VAL A 62 20.04 -19.14 -1.12
N GLU A 63 19.18 -18.36 -1.79
CA GLU A 63 17.89 -17.96 -1.28
C GLU A 63 16.77 -18.85 -1.85
N ARG A 64 15.83 -19.27 -1.00
CA ARG A 64 14.61 -19.99 -1.39
C ARG A 64 13.44 -19.44 -0.61
N GLY A 65 12.68 -18.53 -1.23
CA GLY A 65 11.46 -18.00 -0.67
C GLY A 65 10.25 -18.90 -0.95
N THR A 66 9.30 -18.90 -0.03
CA THR A 66 8.02 -19.59 -0.19
C THR A 66 6.87 -18.63 0.14
N LEU A 67 5.88 -18.53 -0.73
CA LEU A 67 4.65 -17.79 -0.48
C LEU A 67 3.56 -18.78 -0.03
N GLY A 68 3.05 -18.59 1.19
CA GLY A 68 1.87 -19.29 1.69
C GLY A 68 0.62 -18.47 1.43
N LEU A 69 -0.40 -19.08 0.82
CA LEU A 69 -1.73 -18.50 0.65
C LEU A 69 -2.73 -19.27 1.52
N PHE A 70 -3.48 -18.53 2.33
CA PHE A 70 -4.55 -19.10 3.14
C PHE A 70 -5.89 -18.70 2.52
N PHE A 71 -6.63 -19.69 2.04
CA PHE A 71 -7.94 -19.47 1.46
C PHE A 71 -9.01 -19.50 2.56
N ALA A 72 -10.02 -18.66 2.41
CA ALA A 72 -11.18 -18.69 3.31
C ALA A 72 -12.03 -19.93 3.02
N ASP A 73 -12.47 -20.62 4.07
CA ASP A 73 -13.36 -21.80 3.97
C ASP A 73 -14.75 -21.45 3.45
N LYS A 74 -15.15 -20.18 3.60
CA LYS A 74 -16.44 -19.63 3.16
C LYS A 74 -16.22 -18.32 2.43
N PRO A 75 -17.12 -17.92 1.52
CA PRO A 75 -17.05 -16.61 0.89
C PRO A 75 -16.95 -15.50 1.93
N ALA A 76 -15.94 -14.66 1.79
CA ALA A 76 -15.75 -13.51 2.67
C ALA A 76 -16.88 -12.48 2.45
N ALA A 77 -17.33 -11.84 3.53
CA ALA A 77 -18.35 -10.81 3.46
C ALA A 77 -17.84 -9.53 2.78
N ASN A 78 -16.53 -9.27 2.91
CA ASN A 78 -15.89 -8.10 2.36
C ASN A 78 -14.77 -8.50 1.38
N SER A 79 -14.71 -7.80 0.26
CA SER A 79 -13.62 -7.96 -0.70
C SER A 79 -12.68 -6.76 -0.63
N ALA A 80 -11.40 -7.02 -0.42
CA ALA A 80 -10.40 -5.97 -0.48
C ALA A 80 -10.25 -5.46 -1.92
N SER A 81 -10.14 -4.15 -2.07
CA SER A 81 -10.03 -3.44 -3.34
C SER A 81 -9.07 -2.26 -3.21
N ASP A 82 -8.66 -1.68 -4.33
CA ASP A 82 -7.75 -0.55 -4.38
C ASP A 82 -8.46 0.73 -4.84
N LEU A 83 -8.11 1.85 -4.20
CA LEU A 83 -8.47 3.21 -4.60
C LEU A 83 -7.19 3.95 -4.95
N VAL A 84 -7.11 4.53 -6.15
CA VAL A 84 -5.91 5.20 -6.64
C VAL A 84 -6.09 6.70 -6.69
N LEU A 85 -5.14 7.44 -6.11
CA LEU A 85 -4.99 8.88 -6.23
C LEU A 85 -3.68 9.19 -6.96
N ALA A 86 -3.74 9.97 -8.03
CA ALA A 86 -2.55 10.43 -8.76
C ALA A 86 -2.40 11.94 -8.58
N ALA A 87 -1.40 12.38 -7.83
CA ALA A 87 -1.16 13.78 -7.56
C ALA A 87 -0.70 14.52 -8.83
N LYS A 88 -1.42 15.61 -9.15
CA LYS A 88 -1.13 16.48 -10.29
C LYS A 88 -0.49 17.78 -9.79
N PRO A 89 0.35 18.44 -10.61
CA PRO A 89 0.94 19.70 -10.23
C PRO A 89 -0.12 20.77 -9.99
N GLU A 90 0.04 21.53 -8.93
CA GLU A 90 -0.74 22.77 -8.71
C GLU A 90 -0.11 23.95 -9.48
N ALA A 91 -0.91 24.97 -9.76
CA ALA A 91 -0.52 26.08 -10.64
C ALA A 91 0.69 26.91 -10.15
N ALA A 92 1.01 26.85 -8.87
CA ALA A 92 2.15 27.57 -8.30
C ALA A 92 3.00 26.66 -7.44
N GLY A 93 4.28 26.54 -7.80
CA GLY A 93 5.29 25.91 -6.96
C GLY A 93 5.52 24.42 -7.22
N ASN A 94 6.20 23.78 -6.26
CA ASN A 94 6.69 22.41 -6.32
C ASN A 94 5.74 21.45 -5.57
N ARG A 95 4.43 21.76 -5.60
CA ARG A 95 3.37 21.03 -4.90
C ARG A 95 2.51 20.27 -5.88
N PHE A 96 2.21 19.03 -5.53
CA PHE A 96 1.35 18.11 -6.26
C PHE A 96 0.21 17.68 -5.36
N ARG A 97 -1.01 17.58 -5.90
CA ARG A 97 -2.18 17.25 -5.11
C ARG A 97 -3.14 16.33 -5.86
N ALA A 98 -3.78 15.43 -5.10
CA ALA A 98 -4.94 14.67 -5.52
C ALA A 98 -5.96 14.61 -4.40
N GLU A 99 -7.23 14.59 -4.77
CA GLU A 99 -8.33 14.49 -3.81
C GLU A 99 -9.39 13.52 -4.32
N VAL A 100 -10.02 12.83 -3.37
CA VAL A 100 -11.20 12.02 -3.65
C VAL A 100 -12.16 12.09 -2.47
N ARG A 101 -13.44 12.29 -2.76
CA ARG A 101 -14.50 12.18 -1.77
C ARG A 101 -15.04 10.75 -1.76
N LEU A 102 -15.01 10.11 -0.60
CA LEU A 102 -15.44 8.72 -0.47
C LEU A 102 -16.96 8.60 -0.64
N PRO A 103 -17.46 7.78 -1.57
CA PRO A 103 -18.90 7.63 -1.83
C PRO A 103 -19.60 6.72 -0.80
N VAL A 104 -18.85 5.91 -0.08
CA VAL A 104 -19.34 4.95 0.93
C VAL A 104 -18.40 4.92 2.13
N ASP A 105 -18.86 4.38 3.25
CA ASP A 105 -18.00 4.02 4.37
C ASP A 105 -16.92 3.05 3.87
N THR A 106 -15.69 3.31 4.26
CA THR A 106 -14.52 2.61 3.74
C THR A 106 -13.59 2.31 4.91
N ARG A 107 -13.03 1.11 4.95
CA ARG A 107 -11.99 0.75 5.91
C ARG A 107 -10.66 0.63 5.17
N ALA A 108 -9.76 1.59 5.42
CA ALA A 108 -8.42 1.59 4.84
C ALA A 108 -7.53 0.56 5.55
N LEU A 109 -6.88 -0.29 4.76
CA LEU A 109 -5.96 -1.35 5.21
C LEU A 109 -4.49 -0.92 5.11
N ALA A 110 -4.15 -0.26 4.00
CA ALA A 110 -2.79 0.14 3.72
C ALA A 110 -2.74 1.35 2.79
N LEU A 111 -1.67 2.14 2.90
CA LEU A 111 -1.30 3.22 2.00
C LEU A 111 -0.02 2.82 1.26
N ARG A 112 -0.07 2.79 -0.06
CA ARG A 112 1.05 2.37 -0.93
C ARG A 112 1.43 3.50 -1.87
N PRO A 113 2.28 4.46 -1.45
CA PRO A 113 2.75 5.51 -2.32
C PRO A 113 3.83 4.98 -3.28
N GLU A 114 3.66 5.27 -4.56
CA GLU A 114 4.72 5.16 -5.57
C GLU A 114 5.44 6.51 -5.65
N ILE A 115 6.65 6.56 -5.10
CA ILE A 115 7.41 7.80 -4.92
C ILE A 115 8.49 7.88 -6.00
N SER A 116 8.43 8.93 -6.83
CA SER A 116 9.46 9.20 -7.84
C SER A 116 10.69 9.89 -7.21
N SER A 117 11.82 9.82 -7.91
CA SER A 117 13.01 10.57 -7.53
C SER A 117 12.69 12.08 -7.51
N GLY A 118 13.13 12.77 -6.47
CA GLY A 118 12.86 14.21 -6.28
C GLY A 118 11.71 14.55 -5.34
N VAL A 119 10.85 13.60 -4.98
CA VAL A 119 9.83 13.81 -3.95
C VAL A 119 10.52 14.00 -2.59
N LYS A 120 10.23 15.12 -1.95
CA LYS A 120 10.79 15.50 -0.65
C LYS A 120 9.90 15.09 0.52
N SER A 121 8.59 15.22 0.35
CA SER A 121 7.62 14.82 1.37
C SER A 121 6.27 14.48 0.77
N ILE A 122 5.51 13.66 1.49
CA ILE A 122 4.11 13.37 1.20
C ILE A 122 3.30 13.51 2.49
N GLU A 123 2.05 13.90 2.33
CA GLU A 123 1.03 13.88 3.36
C GLU A 123 -0.25 13.27 2.79
N VAL A 124 -0.84 12.35 3.53
CA VAL A 124 -2.18 11.82 3.25
C VAL A 124 -3.07 12.20 4.42
N SER A 125 -4.09 12.98 4.16
CA SER A 125 -5.03 13.43 5.19
C SER A 125 -6.47 13.08 4.83
N ALA A 126 -7.29 12.87 5.86
CA ALA A 126 -8.71 12.59 5.77
C ALA A 126 -9.49 13.70 6.47
N LYS A 127 -10.24 14.51 5.72
CA LYS A 127 -11.12 15.55 6.26
C LYS A 127 -12.55 15.03 6.32
N ARG A 128 -13.09 14.94 7.52
CA ARG A 128 -14.46 14.50 7.81
C ARG A 128 -15.49 15.58 7.52
N LEU A 129 -16.76 15.21 7.44
CA LEU A 129 -17.88 16.15 7.22
C LEU A 129 -18.07 17.11 8.40
N ASP A 130 -17.70 16.71 9.60
CA ASP A 130 -17.74 17.57 10.81
C ASP A 130 -16.61 18.62 10.86
N GLY A 131 -15.74 18.64 9.83
CA GLY A 131 -14.60 19.55 9.71
C GLY A 131 -13.32 19.02 10.32
N GLY A 132 -13.37 17.93 11.09
CA GLY A 132 -12.18 17.28 11.66
C GLY A 132 -11.26 16.76 10.56
N THR A 133 -9.94 16.96 10.73
CA THR A 133 -8.92 16.46 9.80
C THR A 133 -7.96 15.55 10.57
N GLU A 134 -7.69 14.39 10.00
CA GLU A 134 -6.75 13.40 10.52
C GLU A 134 -5.65 13.16 9.50
N VAL A 135 -4.38 13.15 9.93
CA VAL A 135 -3.25 12.80 9.09
C VAL A 135 -3.05 11.29 9.18
N LEU A 136 -3.23 10.61 8.05
CA LEU A 136 -3.09 9.15 7.96
C LEU A 136 -1.65 8.73 7.68
N LEU A 137 -0.90 9.57 6.99
CA LEU A 137 0.51 9.37 6.66
C LEU A 137 1.18 10.72 6.48
N PHE A 138 2.32 10.90 7.13
CA PHE A 138 3.27 11.94 6.80
C PHE A 138 4.65 11.32 6.67
N GLY A 139 5.33 11.57 5.56
CA GLY A 139 6.67 11.09 5.31
C GLY A 139 7.51 12.13 4.59
N LYS A 140 8.81 12.13 4.90
CA LYS A 140 9.82 12.99 4.28
C LYS A 140 11.15 12.23 4.14
N ASP A 141 12.03 12.76 3.33
CA ASP A 141 13.40 12.25 3.17
C ASP A 141 13.42 10.76 2.82
N PHE A 142 12.61 10.37 1.83
CA PHE A 142 12.45 8.98 1.42
C PHE A 142 13.76 8.41 0.86
N ALA A 143 14.11 7.21 1.31
CA ALA A 143 15.07 6.40 0.61
C ALA A 143 14.41 5.86 -0.68
N PRO A 144 14.90 6.22 -1.90
CA PRO A 144 14.24 5.87 -3.16
C PRO A 144 14.07 4.37 -3.38
N ASP A 145 14.92 3.58 -2.73
CA ASP A 145 14.97 2.13 -2.81
C ASP A 145 14.21 1.44 -1.65
N TRP A 146 13.49 2.21 -0.82
CA TRP A 146 12.67 1.66 0.25
C TRP A 146 11.20 1.55 -0.18
N PRO A 147 10.80 0.42 -0.75
CA PRO A 147 9.42 0.20 -1.15
C PRO A 147 8.59 -0.14 0.08
N THR A 148 7.87 0.79 0.62
CA THR A 148 7.09 0.56 1.84
C THR A 148 5.61 0.71 1.58
N PRO A 149 4.81 -0.37 1.66
CA PRO A 149 3.42 -0.20 2.03
C PRO A 149 3.37 0.20 3.52
N TYR A 150 2.62 1.24 3.83
CA TYR A 150 2.25 1.59 5.20
C TYR A 150 0.97 0.83 5.54
N ILE A 151 1.10 -0.27 6.27
CA ILE A 151 -0.01 -1.12 6.67
C ILE A 151 -0.50 -0.65 8.03
N PHE A 152 -1.79 -0.35 8.15
CA PHE A 152 -2.38 0.03 9.41
C PHE A 152 -2.46 -1.20 10.34
N LYS A 153 -2.13 -1.01 11.61
CA LYS A 153 -2.26 -2.07 12.63
C LYS A 153 -3.72 -2.53 12.76
N GLU A 154 -4.63 -1.57 12.66
CA GLU A 154 -6.08 -1.79 12.61
C GLU A 154 -6.65 -0.99 11.43
N PRO A 155 -7.65 -1.50 10.72
CA PRO A 155 -8.25 -0.80 9.60
C PRO A 155 -8.84 0.55 10.03
N VAL A 156 -8.45 1.62 9.34
CA VAL A 156 -8.95 2.98 9.63
C VAL A 156 -10.32 3.17 8.99
N LEU A 157 -11.34 3.47 9.81
CA LEU A 157 -12.68 3.76 9.33
C LEU A 157 -12.78 5.19 8.79
N LEU A 158 -12.96 5.30 7.50
CA LEU A 158 -13.24 6.54 6.78
C LEU A 158 -14.71 6.56 6.38
N ARG A 159 -15.50 7.47 6.98
CA ARG A 159 -16.93 7.57 6.72
C ARG A 159 -17.22 8.09 5.31
N ARG A 160 -18.38 7.74 4.77
CA ARG A 160 -18.93 8.35 3.55
C ARG A 160 -18.84 9.87 3.61
N GLY A 161 -18.42 10.48 2.52
CA GLY A 161 -18.26 11.94 2.43
C GLY A 161 -16.91 12.46 2.93
N THR A 162 -16.07 11.64 3.58
CA THR A 162 -14.70 12.02 3.91
C THR A 162 -13.95 12.41 2.65
N LEU A 163 -13.25 13.55 2.69
CA LEU A 163 -12.34 13.99 1.65
C LEU A 163 -10.94 13.47 1.97
N LEU A 164 -10.49 12.53 1.17
CA LEU A 164 -9.12 12.02 1.23
C LEU A 164 -8.24 12.87 0.33
N THR A 165 -7.16 13.44 0.87
CA THR A 165 -6.23 14.32 0.17
C THR A 165 -4.83 13.72 0.22
N LEU A 166 -4.18 13.62 -0.95
CA LEU A 166 -2.75 13.39 -1.09
C LEU A 166 -2.09 14.70 -1.47
N THR A 167 -1.11 15.13 -0.69
CA THR A 167 -0.22 16.25 -1.01
C THR A 167 1.20 15.76 -1.09
N ALA A 168 1.94 16.14 -2.14
CA ALA A 168 3.34 15.82 -2.31
C ALA A 168 4.14 17.08 -2.66
N TYR A 169 5.41 17.12 -2.29
CA TYR A 169 6.35 18.19 -2.64
C TYR A 169 7.56 17.59 -3.34
N GLY A 170 8.02 18.26 -4.39
CA GLY A 170 9.23 17.90 -5.14
C GLY A 170 9.00 17.01 -6.34
N GLY A 171 7.86 16.34 -6.45
CA GLY A 171 7.54 15.48 -7.58
C GLY A 171 6.16 14.84 -7.49
N PRO A 172 5.69 14.25 -8.59
CA PRO A 172 4.42 13.54 -8.61
C PRO A 172 4.48 12.25 -7.78
N VAL A 173 3.35 11.92 -7.15
CA VAL A 173 3.15 10.69 -6.39
C VAL A 173 1.84 10.05 -6.83
N LYS A 174 1.85 8.75 -6.97
CA LYS A 174 0.64 7.93 -7.08
C LYS A 174 0.47 7.18 -5.76
N LEU A 175 -0.68 7.37 -5.13
CA LEU A 175 -1.04 6.67 -3.90
C LEU A 175 -2.11 5.64 -4.21
N THR A 176 -1.86 4.40 -3.82
CA THR A 176 -2.88 3.36 -3.80
C THR A 176 -3.31 3.10 -2.36
N VAL A 177 -4.60 3.22 -2.10
CA VAL A 177 -5.23 2.90 -0.81
C VAL A 177 -5.88 1.55 -0.92
N SER A 178 -5.33 0.53 -0.26
CA SER A 178 -5.98 -0.77 -0.16
C SER A 178 -7.05 -0.69 0.92
N ARG A 179 -8.26 -1.15 0.61
CA ARG A 179 -9.47 -0.92 1.41
C ARG A 179 -10.52 -2.01 1.24
N TYR A 180 -11.52 -2.03 2.10
CA TYR A 180 -12.78 -2.77 1.97
C TYR A 180 -13.94 -1.97 2.54
#